data_69bfc9bc8b4de24b7c595ce851cad02f
#
_entry.id   69bfc9bc8b4de24b7c595ce851cad02f
#
_cell.length_a   1.000
_cell.length_b   1.000
_cell.length_c   1.000
_cell.angle_alpha   90.00
_cell.angle_beta   90.00
_cell.angle_gamma   90.00
#
_symmetry.space_group_name_H-M   'P 1'
#
loop_
_entity.id
_entity.type
_entity.pdbx_description
1 polymer ?
#
loop_
_entity_poly.entity_id
_entity_poly.type
_entity_poly.pdbx_seq_one_letter_code
_entity_poly.pdbx_strand_id
1 'polypeptide(L)'
;MKNNLTTTITSGKFKSKKLSLPSLSTTRSTKSIVKESVFNSLQGEIYGSVFIELFGGSGLMAATAVSNYAKKGYAIELDRAAFNSLRENFSRLNDVNETLVALHGDTFELTPKILAQNIEQKTILYADPPFDIRDGFSGIYEKLYKMLEKLEANIVVIEHISSHKPSQNIGKFALYKSRKFGNTTLSYYTKCI
;
A
#
# COMPACT_ATOMS: atom_id res chain seq x y z
N MET A 1 18.47 23.10 10.86
CA MET A 1 17.22 22.35 11.18
C MET A 1 16.91 21.44 10.00
N LYS A 2 16.88 20.10 10.15
CA LYS A 2 16.45 19.20 9.07
C LYS A 2 14.96 19.45 8.85
N ASN A 3 14.57 19.98 7.69
CA ASN A 3 13.16 20.06 7.29
C ASN A 3 12.62 18.63 7.17
N ASN A 4 12.04 18.11 8.25
CA ASN A 4 11.38 16.82 8.23
C ASN A 4 10.12 16.95 7.38
N LEU A 5 10.18 16.39 6.17
CA LEU A 5 9.03 16.30 5.29
C LEU A 5 7.97 15.42 5.93
N THR A 6 6.73 15.87 5.88
CA THR A 6 5.59 15.13 6.43
C THR A 6 4.46 15.02 5.43
N THR A 7 3.68 13.97 5.55
CA THR A 7 2.36 13.80 4.92
C THR A 7 1.29 13.74 6.00
N THR A 8 0.03 13.92 5.63
CA THR A 8 -1.08 13.99 6.60
C THR A 8 -2.14 12.96 6.25
N ILE A 9 -2.69 12.29 7.26
CA ILE A 9 -3.88 11.44 7.13
C ILE A 9 -5.10 12.36 7.02
N THR A 10 -5.90 12.19 5.95
CA THR A 10 -6.97 13.14 5.60
C THR A 10 -8.36 12.69 6.06
N SER A 11 -8.54 11.44 6.51
CA SER A 11 -9.84 10.88 6.90
C SER A 11 -9.75 9.92 8.09
N GLY A 12 -10.89 9.62 8.69
CA GLY A 12 -11.05 8.64 9.76
C GLY A 12 -10.52 9.08 11.12
N LYS A 13 -10.31 8.10 12.02
CA LYS A 13 -9.94 8.35 13.43
C LYS A 13 -8.58 9.01 13.63
N PHE A 14 -7.66 8.90 12.65
CA PHE A 14 -6.35 9.54 12.68
C PHE A 14 -6.29 10.81 11.81
N LYS A 15 -7.42 11.36 11.40
CA LYS A 15 -7.46 12.61 10.61
C LYS A 15 -6.57 13.69 11.23
N SER A 16 -5.83 14.41 10.39
CA SER A 16 -4.87 15.47 10.73
C SER A 16 -3.56 15.00 11.38
N LYS A 17 -3.39 13.71 11.69
CA LYS A 17 -2.10 13.19 12.16
C LYS A 17 -1.08 13.24 11.03
N LYS A 18 0.16 13.65 11.38
CA LYS A 18 1.28 13.77 10.44
C LYS A 18 2.20 12.57 10.55
N LEU A 19 2.63 12.05 9.39
CA LEU A 19 3.62 10.99 9.27
C LEU A 19 4.90 11.56 8.65
N SER A 20 6.05 11.18 9.17
CA SER A 20 7.36 11.52 8.62
C SER A 20 7.57 10.78 7.29
N LEU A 21 8.06 11.48 6.28
CA LEU A 21 8.45 10.88 5.00
C LEU A 21 9.94 10.49 5.03
N PRO A 22 10.32 9.31 4.53
CA PRO A 22 11.72 8.84 4.56
C PRO A 22 12.64 9.63 3.64
N SER A 23 12.14 10.27 2.59
CA SER A 23 12.93 11.03 1.63
C SER A 23 12.14 12.14 0.93
N LEU A 24 12.86 12.99 0.19
CA LEU A 24 12.35 14.12 -0.62
C LEU A 24 11.55 13.69 -1.87
N SER A 25 11.05 12.48 -1.99
CA SER A 25 10.44 12.02 -3.23
C SER A 25 9.09 12.68 -3.52
N THR A 26 9.13 13.52 -4.55
CA THR A 26 8.09 13.91 -5.53
C THR A 26 6.73 14.43 -5.07
N THR A 27 6.41 15.62 -5.58
CA THR A 27 5.08 16.27 -5.81
C THR A 27 3.93 15.83 -4.90
N ARG A 28 3.77 16.58 -3.80
CA ARG A 28 2.71 16.41 -2.78
C ARG A 28 1.28 16.35 -3.34
N SER A 29 0.97 17.08 -4.39
CA SER A 29 -0.40 17.20 -4.90
C SER A 29 -0.91 15.91 -5.57
N THR A 30 -0.11 15.30 -6.43
CA THR A 30 -0.49 14.07 -7.15
C THR A 30 -0.71 12.91 -6.17
N LYS A 31 0.18 12.76 -5.17
CA LYS A 31 0.06 11.70 -4.17
C LYS A 31 -1.21 11.82 -3.30
N SER A 32 -1.67 13.03 -2.98
CA SER A 32 -2.92 13.21 -2.24
C SER A 32 -4.13 12.74 -3.04
N ILE A 33 -4.23 13.14 -4.31
CA ILE A 33 -5.34 12.78 -5.20
C ILE A 33 -5.37 11.26 -5.44
N VAL A 34 -4.21 10.64 -5.68
CA VAL A 34 -4.09 9.19 -5.87
C VAL A 34 -4.57 8.45 -4.63
N LYS A 35 -4.08 8.83 -3.44
CA LYS A 35 -4.51 8.24 -2.17
C LYS A 35 -6.02 8.36 -1.95
N GLU A 36 -6.59 9.54 -2.10
CA GLU A 36 -8.04 9.76 -1.96
C GLU A 36 -8.82 8.90 -2.95
N SER A 37 -8.34 8.76 -4.18
CA SER A 37 -8.97 7.89 -5.17
C SER A 37 -8.97 6.42 -4.76
N VAL A 38 -7.89 5.92 -4.12
CA VAL A 38 -7.85 4.55 -3.60
C VAL A 38 -8.96 4.36 -2.56
N PHE A 39 -9.02 5.20 -1.53
CA PHE A 39 -9.99 5.04 -0.45
C PHE A 39 -11.42 5.30 -0.89
N ASN A 40 -11.67 6.26 -1.79
CA ASN A 40 -12.99 6.46 -2.40
C ASN A 40 -13.43 5.24 -3.23
N SER A 41 -12.49 4.57 -3.90
CA SER A 41 -12.81 3.37 -4.69
C SER A 41 -13.06 2.13 -3.82
N LEU A 42 -12.47 2.09 -2.64
CA LEU A 42 -12.54 0.97 -1.69
C LEU A 42 -13.46 1.26 -0.50
N GLN A 43 -14.30 2.30 -0.54
CA GLN A 43 -15.06 2.79 0.62
C GLN A 43 -15.87 1.70 1.31
N GLY A 44 -16.51 0.80 0.56
CA GLY A 44 -17.28 -0.31 1.11
C GLY A 44 -16.43 -1.53 1.53
N GLU A 45 -15.15 -1.56 1.17
CA GLU A 45 -14.27 -2.72 1.33
C GLU A 45 -13.30 -2.58 2.51
N ILE A 46 -13.00 -1.35 2.93
CA ILE A 46 -11.98 -1.05 3.96
C ILE A 46 -12.44 -1.47 5.35
N TYR A 47 -13.71 -1.26 5.70
CA TYR A 47 -14.21 -1.56 7.04
C TYR A 47 -14.01 -3.04 7.40
N GLY A 48 -13.35 -3.29 8.54
CA GLY A 48 -13.08 -4.63 9.05
C GLY A 48 -12.05 -5.44 8.25
N SER A 49 -11.49 -4.89 7.14
CA SER A 49 -10.48 -5.59 6.34
C SER A 49 -9.11 -5.60 6.99
N VAL A 50 -8.25 -6.48 6.51
CA VAL A 50 -6.79 -6.43 6.71
C VAL A 50 -6.17 -5.77 5.49
N PHE A 51 -5.51 -4.64 5.69
CA PHE A 51 -4.86 -3.87 4.62
C PHE A 51 -3.35 -4.08 4.66
N ILE A 52 -2.75 -4.44 3.53
CA ILE A 52 -1.31 -4.74 3.43
C ILE A 52 -0.68 -3.82 2.39
N GLU A 53 0.16 -2.89 2.84
CA GLU A 53 0.97 -1.99 2.01
C GLU A 53 2.30 -2.67 1.71
N LEU A 54 2.50 -3.10 0.44
CA LEU A 54 3.61 -3.94 0.04
C LEU A 54 4.95 -3.21 -0.03
N PHE A 55 4.91 -1.91 -0.34
CA PHE A 55 6.07 -1.02 -0.40
C PHE A 55 5.80 0.13 0.56
N GLY A 56 6.18 -0.05 1.82
CA GLY A 56 5.66 0.68 2.96
C GLY A 56 6.01 2.17 3.00
N GLY A 57 7.24 2.54 2.65
CA GLY A 57 7.67 3.92 2.71
C GLY A 57 7.40 4.57 4.07
N SER A 58 6.40 5.45 4.13
CA SER A 58 5.96 6.11 5.37
C SER A 58 4.85 5.36 6.13
N GLY A 59 4.25 4.32 5.53
CA GLY A 59 3.08 3.61 6.05
C GLY A 59 1.75 4.36 5.88
N LEU A 60 1.72 5.33 4.96
CA LEU A 60 0.57 6.23 4.83
C LEU A 60 -0.72 5.50 4.43
N MET A 61 -0.62 4.52 3.52
CA MET A 61 -1.80 3.81 3.03
C MET A 61 -2.36 2.88 4.10
N ALA A 62 -1.52 2.09 4.76
CA ALA A 62 -1.93 1.23 5.87
C ALA A 62 -2.48 2.04 7.05
N ALA A 63 -1.83 3.16 7.41
CA ALA A 63 -2.32 4.06 8.46
C ALA A 63 -3.68 4.71 8.09
N THR A 64 -3.86 5.09 6.80
CA THR A 64 -5.14 5.65 6.33
C THR A 64 -6.24 4.57 6.32
N ALA A 65 -5.92 3.33 5.95
CA ALA A 65 -6.87 2.21 6.00
C ALA A 65 -7.36 1.97 7.45
N VAL A 66 -6.44 1.87 8.41
CA VAL A 66 -6.80 1.72 9.84
C VAL A 66 -7.53 2.95 10.38
N SER A 67 -7.19 4.14 9.90
CA SER A 67 -7.93 5.37 10.21
C SER A 67 -9.39 5.28 9.74
N ASN A 68 -9.65 4.62 8.62
CA ASN A 68 -10.99 4.36 8.07
C ASN A 68 -11.54 2.97 8.48
N TYR A 69 -11.15 2.51 9.69
CA TYR A 69 -11.69 1.33 10.36
C TYR A 69 -11.36 -0.03 9.70
N ALA A 70 -10.25 -0.14 8.95
CA ALA A 70 -9.67 -1.44 8.70
C ALA A 70 -9.32 -2.11 10.05
N LYS A 71 -9.50 -3.41 10.15
CA LYS A 71 -9.22 -4.19 11.36
C LYS A 71 -7.73 -4.17 11.70
N LYS A 72 -6.89 -4.26 10.68
CA LYS A 72 -5.43 -4.26 10.82
C LYS A 72 -4.75 -3.69 9.58
N GLY A 73 -3.65 -2.99 9.75
CA GLY A 73 -2.80 -2.48 8.69
C GLY A 73 -1.37 -2.98 8.83
N TYR A 74 -0.86 -3.61 7.78
CA TYR A 74 0.54 -3.99 7.66
C TYR A 74 1.22 -3.08 6.65
N ALA A 75 2.47 -2.71 6.90
CA ALA A 75 3.33 -2.07 5.90
C ALA A 75 4.71 -2.72 5.92
N ILE A 76 5.20 -3.11 4.74
CA ILE A 76 6.46 -3.81 4.56
C ILE A 76 7.44 -2.86 3.90
N GLU A 77 8.63 -2.69 4.49
CA GLU A 77 9.67 -1.80 3.97
C GLU A 77 11.03 -2.50 3.97
N LEU A 78 11.69 -2.48 2.83
CA LEU A 78 12.99 -3.12 2.63
C LEU A 78 14.14 -2.23 3.11
N ASP A 79 14.08 -0.92 2.80
CA ASP A 79 15.12 0.01 3.21
C ASP A 79 15.09 0.24 4.73
N ARG A 80 16.25 0.06 5.37
CA ARG A 80 16.36 0.14 6.82
C ARG A 80 16.06 1.54 7.37
N ALA A 81 16.43 2.58 6.67
CA ALA A 81 16.21 3.96 7.13
C ALA A 81 14.73 4.34 6.98
N ALA A 82 14.10 3.97 5.86
CA ALA A 82 12.68 4.15 5.65
C ALA A 82 11.86 3.33 6.65
N PHE A 83 12.24 2.08 6.91
CA PHE A 83 11.60 1.25 7.94
C PHE A 83 11.64 1.87 9.33
N ASN A 84 12.75 2.48 9.74
CA ASN A 84 12.81 3.16 11.03
C ASN A 84 11.79 4.30 11.13
N SER A 85 11.63 5.09 10.05
CA SER A 85 10.62 6.14 9.97
C SER A 85 9.19 5.57 9.99
N LEU A 86 8.95 4.49 9.26
CA LEU A 86 7.68 3.76 9.24
C LEU A 86 7.31 3.27 10.64
N ARG A 87 8.22 2.59 11.33
CA ARG A 87 8.03 2.08 12.69
C ARG A 87 7.71 3.20 13.67
N GLU A 88 8.43 4.32 13.59
CA GLU A 88 8.15 5.49 14.43
C GLU A 88 6.79 6.11 14.12
N ASN A 89 6.39 6.20 12.86
CA ASN A 89 5.06 6.66 12.48
C ASN A 89 3.96 5.80 13.09
N PHE A 90 4.09 4.49 13.00
CA PHE A 90 3.10 3.56 13.54
C PHE A 90 3.06 3.55 15.06
N SER A 91 4.20 3.64 15.73
CA SER A 91 4.24 3.71 17.20
C SER A 91 3.52 4.94 17.76
N ARG A 92 3.48 6.06 17.02
CA ARG A 92 2.74 7.27 17.42
C ARG A 92 1.22 7.16 17.18
N LEU A 93 0.78 6.21 16.35
CA LEU A 93 -0.63 6.01 16.00
C LEU A 93 -1.26 4.83 16.73
N ASN A 94 -0.46 3.82 17.08
CA ASN A 94 -0.93 2.64 17.77
C ASN A 94 -1.46 2.97 19.16
N ASP A 95 -2.49 2.26 19.50
CA ASP A 95 -3.02 2.12 20.85
C ASP A 95 -2.65 0.72 21.40
N VAL A 96 -3.29 0.33 22.49
CA VAL A 96 -3.13 -0.98 23.14
C VAL A 96 -3.44 -2.18 22.24
N ASN A 97 -4.14 -1.98 21.12
CA ASN A 97 -4.55 -3.06 20.21
C ASN A 97 -3.54 -3.31 19.08
N GLU A 98 -2.51 -2.48 18.97
CA GLU A 98 -1.45 -2.63 17.95
C GLU A 98 -2.01 -2.92 16.54
N THR A 99 -2.95 -2.09 16.09
CA THR A 99 -3.64 -2.28 14.80
C THR A 99 -2.75 -2.01 13.58
N LEU A 100 -1.60 -1.34 13.78
CA LEU A 100 -0.62 -1.05 12.74
C LEU A 100 0.67 -1.82 13.00
N VAL A 101 1.12 -2.59 12.01
CA VAL A 101 2.31 -3.45 12.08
C VAL A 101 3.30 -3.06 10.99
N ALA A 102 4.47 -2.56 11.41
CA ALA A 102 5.60 -2.28 10.51
C ALA A 102 6.50 -3.52 10.43
N LEU A 103 6.82 -3.97 9.22
CA LEU A 103 7.68 -5.12 8.97
C LEU A 103 8.89 -4.72 8.13
N HIS A 104 10.08 -5.07 8.58
CA HIS A 104 11.32 -4.88 7.82
C HIS A 104 11.66 -6.13 7.02
N GLY A 105 11.75 -5.99 5.69
CA GLY A 105 12.14 -7.10 4.82
C GLY A 105 11.58 -7.00 3.41
N ASP A 106 11.83 -8.06 2.62
CA ASP A 106 11.35 -8.17 1.25
C ASP A 106 9.83 -8.46 1.23
N THR A 107 9.08 -7.63 0.53
CA THR A 107 7.63 -7.78 0.37
C THR A 107 7.26 -9.11 -0.29
N PHE A 108 8.10 -9.60 -1.19
CA PHE A 108 7.87 -10.89 -1.89
C PHE A 108 7.97 -12.10 -0.96
N GLU A 109 8.72 -11.97 0.14
CA GLU A 109 8.84 -13.02 1.15
C GLU A 109 7.80 -12.88 2.27
N LEU A 110 7.47 -11.65 2.66
CA LEU A 110 6.63 -11.38 3.82
C LEU A 110 5.14 -11.41 3.50
N THR A 111 4.72 -10.94 2.32
CA THR A 111 3.30 -10.89 1.94
C THR A 111 2.60 -12.25 2.02
N PRO A 112 3.16 -13.35 1.49
CA PRO A 112 2.53 -14.68 1.63
C PRO A 112 2.34 -15.11 3.09
N LYS A 113 3.31 -14.80 3.96
CA LYS A 113 3.24 -15.13 5.39
C LYS A 113 2.14 -14.35 6.12
N ILE A 114 2.00 -13.05 5.79
CA ILE A 114 0.93 -12.22 6.36
C ILE A 114 -0.44 -12.73 5.93
N LEU A 115 -0.61 -13.07 4.65
CA LEU A 115 -1.87 -13.60 4.12
C LEU A 115 -2.24 -14.93 4.78
N ALA A 116 -1.28 -15.84 4.96
CA ALA A 116 -1.49 -17.12 5.65
C ALA A 116 -1.98 -16.94 7.10
N GLN A 117 -1.52 -15.89 7.79
CA GLN A 117 -1.97 -15.55 9.15
C GLN A 117 -3.36 -14.89 9.19
N ASN A 118 -3.89 -14.46 8.04
CA ASN A 118 -5.13 -13.71 7.93
C ASN A 118 -6.12 -14.36 6.92
N ILE A 119 -6.05 -15.67 6.75
CA ILE A 119 -6.76 -16.42 5.69
C ILE A 119 -8.29 -16.26 5.74
N GLU A 120 -8.86 -16.09 6.92
CA GLU A 120 -10.30 -15.89 7.11
C GLU A 120 -10.75 -14.42 7.06
N GLN A 121 -9.82 -13.53 6.85
CA GLN A 121 -10.10 -12.09 6.83
C GLN A 121 -10.25 -11.58 5.39
N LYS A 122 -11.12 -10.59 5.18
CA LYS A 122 -11.08 -9.82 3.94
C LYS A 122 -9.73 -9.11 3.86
N THR A 123 -8.96 -9.38 2.82
CA THR A 123 -7.61 -8.84 2.62
C THR A 123 -7.55 -7.92 1.41
N ILE A 124 -6.90 -6.78 1.58
CA ILE A 124 -6.65 -5.80 0.52
C ILE A 124 -5.15 -5.58 0.43
N LEU A 125 -4.57 -5.85 -0.73
CA LEU A 125 -3.17 -5.58 -1.05
C LEU A 125 -3.07 -4.24 -1.79
N TYR A 126 -2.15 -3.39 -1.35
CA TYR A 126 -1.78 -2.17 -2.06
C TYR A 126 -0.29 -2.20 -2.40
N ALA A 127 0.03 -2.05 -3.67
CA ALA A 127 1.39 -2.04 -4.20
C ALA A 127 1.68 -0.72 -4.93
N ASP A 128 2.65 0.05 -4.44
CA ASP A 128 3.27 1.20 -5.11
C ASP A 128 4.77 0.90 -5.27
N PRO A 129 5.14 -0.03 -6.19
CA PRO A 129 6.53 -0.41 -6.37
C PRO A 129 7.33 0.77 -6.91
N PRO A 130 8.65 0.86 -6.61
CA PRO A 130 9.52 1.84 -7.24
C PRO A 130 9.47 1.67 -8.77
N PHE A 131 9.44 2.80 -9.49
CA PHE A 131 9.32 2.77 -10.94
C PHE A 131 10.51 2.00 -11.57
N ASP A 132 10.19 1.13 -12.52
CA ASP A 132 11.08 0.24 -13.25
C ASP A 132 12.32 0.91 -13.89
N ILE A 133 12.29 2.24 -14.03
CA ILE A 133 13.33 3.06 -14.68
C ILE A 133 14.46 3.43 -13.71
N ARG A 134 14.34 3.17 -12.40
CA ARG A 134 15.30 3.61 -11.37
C ARG A 134 16.02 2.42 -10.73
N ASP A 135 17.35 2.47 -10.78
CA ASP A 135 18.25 1.75 -9.86
C ASP A 135 18.00 0.24 -9.67
N GLY A 136 17.90 -0.53 -10.75
CA GLY A 136 17.86 -2.00 -10.68
C GLY A 136 16.49 -2.61 -10.40
N PHE A 137 15.40 -1.84 -10.51
CA PHE A 137 14.02 -2.34 -10.38
C PHE A 137 13.41 -2.81 -11.72
N SER A 138 14.24 -3.04 -12.74
CA SER A 138 13.81 -3.64 -14.00
C SER A 138 13.11 -4.97 -13.71
N GLY A 139 11.92 -5.15 -14.27
CA GLY A 139 11.09 -6.35 -14.03
C GLY A 139 10.32 -6.38 -12.70
N ILE A 140 10.23 -5.28 -11.93
CA ILE A 140 9.50 -5.25 -10.66
C ILE A 140 8.02 -5.63 -10.83
N TYR A 141 7.38 -5.19 -11.90
CA TYR A 141 5.99 -5.54 -12.18
C TYR A 141 5.83 -7.02 -12.52
N GLU A 142 6.77 -7.62 -13.26
CA GLU A 142 6.75 -9.06 -13.52
C GLU A 142 6.91 -9.87 -12.24
N LYS A 143 7.85 -9.46 -11.38
CA LYS A 143 8.05 -10.09 -10.07
C LYS A 143 6.80 -9.98 -9.21
N LEU A 144 6.15 -8.80 -9.22
CA LEU A 144 4.90 -8.56 -8.49
C LEU A 144 3.77 -9.47 -9.02
N TYR A 145 3.60 -9.56 -10.33
CA TYR A 145 2.57 -10.40 -10.94
C TYR A 145 2.80 -11.88 -10.63
N LYS A 146 4.03 -12.39 -10.78
CA LYS A 146 4.38 -13.78 -10.42
C LYS A 146 4.11 -14.11 -8.95
N MET A 147 4.27 -13.16 -8.05
CA MET A 147 3.89 -13.33 -6.66
C MET A 147 2.36 -13.37 -6.52
N LEU A 148 1.65 -12.41 -7.09
CA LEU A 148 0.20 -12.28 -6.99
C LEU A 148 -0.54 -13.49 -7.56
N GLU A 149 -0.04 -14.11 -8.63
CA GLU A 149 -0.60 -15.34 -9.23
C GLU A 149 -0.78 -16.49 -8.23
N LYS A 150 0.04 -16.51 -7.17
CA LYS A 150 0.09 -17.57 -6.17
C LYS A 150 -0.64 -17.20 -4.87
N LEU A 151 -1.13 -15.97 -4.76
CA LEU A 151 -1.71 -15.46 -3.52
C LEU A 151 -3.23 -15.55 -3.48
N GLU A 152 -3.76 -15.62 -2.27
CA GLU A 152 -5.17 -15.54 -1.97
C GLU A 152 -5.45 -14.22 -1.26
N ALA A 153 -5.98 -13.23 -1.99
CA ALA A 153 -6.46 -11.98 -1.43
C ALA A 153 -7.81 -11.64 -2.07
N ASN A 154 -8.54 -10.69 -1.50
CA ASN A 154 -9.85 -10.30 -2.04
C ASN A 154 -9.71 -9.20 -3.10
N ILE A 155 -8.87 -8.20 -2.80
CA ILE A 155 -8.64 -7.06 -3.68
C ILE A 155 -7.14 -6.78 -3.75
N VAL A 156 -6.69 -6.42 -4.95
CA VAL A 156 -5.32 -5.92 -5.20
C VAL A 156 -5.42 -4.57 -5.89
N VAL A 157 -4.71 -3.58 -5.38
CA VAL A 157 -4.54 -2.26 -6.00
C VAL A 157 -3.07 -2.08 -6.34
N ILE A 158 -2.78 -1.80 -7.60
CA ILE A 158 -1.42 -1.55 -8.07
C ILE A 158 -1.33 -0.12 -8.58
N GLU A 159 -0.46 0.68 -7.96
CA GLU A 159 -0.04 1.97 -8.48
C GLU A 159 1.15 1.75 -9.42
N HIS A 160 1.09 2.30 -10.62
CA HIS A 160 2.13 2.12 -11.63
C HIS A 160 2.25 3.34 -12.54
N ILE A 161 3.37 3.44 -13.24
CA ILE A 161 3.56 4.46 -14.29
C ILE A 161 2.53 4.27 -15.41
N SER A 162 1.96 5.37 -15.92
CA SER A 162 0.88 5.32 -16.92
C SER A 162 1.29 4.74 -18.29
N SER A 163 2.59 4.60 -18.56
CA SER A 163 3.10 3.89 -19.73
C SER A 163 3.09 2.37 -19.59
N HIS A 164 3.05 1.86 -18.35
CA HIS A 164 2.90 0.42 -18.09
C HIS A 164 1.48 -0.03 -18.44
N LYS A 165 1.36 -1.11 -19.22
CA LYS A 165 0.08 -1.72 -19.55
C LYS A 165 -0.22 -2.83 -18.53
N PRO A 166 -1.21 -2.63 -17.64
CA PRO A 166 -1.55 -3.65 -16.66
C PRO A 166 -2.12 -4.90 -17.34
N SER A 167 -1.81 -6.07 -16.80
CA SER A 167 -2.41 -7.33 -17.25
C SER A 167 -3.91 -7.33 -16.97
N GLN A 168 -4.71 -7.89 -17.87
CA GLN A 168 -6.16 -8.04 -17.64
C GLN A 168 -6.45 -9.08 -16.55
N ASN A 169 -5.60 -10.10 -16.44
CA ASN A 169 -5.71 -11.13 -15.40
C ASN A 169 -4.32 -11.38 -14.79
N ILE A 170 -4.28 -11.62 -13.48
CA ILE A 170 -3.11 -12.01 -12.71
C ILE A 170 -3.52 -13.21 -11.87
N GLY A 171 -3.25 -14.43 -12.33
CA GLY A 171 -3.72 -15.64 -11.70
C GLY A 171 -5.26 -15.62 -11.53
N LYS A 172 -5.71 -15.58 -10.28
CA LYS A 172 -7.14 -15.56 -9.92
C LYS A 172 -7.75 -14.15 -9.87
N PHE A 173 -6.98 -13.12 -10.19
CA PHE A 173 -7.45 -11.73 -10.11
C PHE A 173 -7.75 -11.19 -11.50
N ALA A 174 -8.93 -10.60 -11.70
CA ALA A 174 -9.32 -9.88 -12.90
C ALA A 174 -9.28 -8.36 -12.67
N LEU A 175 -8.76 -7.63 -13.65
CA LEU A 175 -8.81 -6.16 -13.67
C LEU A 175 -10.25 -5.71 -13.86
N TYR A 176 -10.81 -5.00 -12.89
CA TYR A 176 -12.17 -4.46 -12.99
C TYR A 176 -12.23 -2.94 -13.11
N LYS A 177 -11.14 -2.25 -12.80
CA LYS A 177 -11.10 -0.78 -12.85
C LYS A 177 -9.68 -0.28 -13.04
N SER A 178 -9.53 0.79 -13.81
CA SER A 178 -8.27 1.52 -13.92
C SER A 178 -8.55 3.04 -13.90
N ARG A 179 -7.68 3.80 -13.22
CA ARG A 179 -7.79 5.27 -13.15
C ARG A 179 -6.43 5.92 -13.34
N LYS A 180 -6.35 6.83 -14.29
CA LYS A 180 -5.13 7.57 -14.63
C LYS A 180 -5.09 8.93 -13.94
N PHE A 181 -3.93 9.29 -13.38
CA PHE A 181 -3.62 10.56 -12.74
C PHE A 181 -2.27 11.09 -13.26
N GLY A 182 -2.31 11.79 -14.37
CA GLY A 182 -1.08 12.23 -15.04
C GLY A 182 -0.19 11.04 -15.44
N ASN A 183 1.00 10.95 -14.86
CA ASN A 183 1.95 9.88 -15.12
C ASN A 183 1.76 8.63 -14.23
N THR A 184 0.79 8.65 -13.34
CA THR A 184 0.46 7.55 -12.44
C THR A 184 -0.90 6.96 -12.80
N THR A 185 -1.02 5.63 -12.74
CA THR A 185 -2.28 4.92 -12.94
C THR A 185 -2.50 3.96 -11.76
N LEU A 186 -3.74 3.89 -11.28
CA LEU A 186 -4.21 2.89 -10.32
C LEU A 186 -4.96 1.80 -11.07
N SER A 187 -4.55 0.56 -10.90
CA SER A 187 -5.24 -0.63 -11.41
C SER A 187 -5.78 -1.47 -10.27
N TYR A 188 -7.07 -1.80 -10.34
CA TYR A 188 -7.80 -2.50 -9.28
C TYR A 188 -8.21 -3.87 -9.79
N TYR A 189 -7.86 -4.88 -9.02
CA TYR A 189 -8.16 -6.27 -9.30
C TYR A 189 -9.00 -6.87 -8.19
N THR A 190 -9.94 -7.71 -8.56
CA THR A 190 -10.72 -8.52 -7.63
C THR A 190 -10.54 -9.98 -7.95
N LYS A 191 -10.71 -10.85 -6.95
CA LYS A 191 -10.68 -12.28 -7.13
C LYS A 191 -11.88 -12.71 -8.01
N CYS A 192 -11.61 -13.47 -9.06
CA CYS A 192 -12.66 -14.15 -9.82
C CYS A 192 -13.30 -15.23 -8.94
N ILE A 193 -14.64 -15.28 -8.96
CA ILE A 193 -15.44 -16.32 -8.29
C ILE A 193 -15.35 -17.60 -9.09
#